data_478cf0f93898ad6b766756a9297d253b
#
_entry.id   478cf0f93898ad6b766756a9297d253b
#
_cell.length_a   1.000
_cell.length_b   1.000
_cell.length_c   1.000
_cell.angle_alpha   90.00
_cell.angle_beta   90.00
_cell.angle_gamma   90.00
#
_symmetry.space_group_name_H-M   'P 1'
#
loop_
_entity.id
_entity.type
_entity.pdbx_description
1 polymer ?
#
loop_
_entity_poly.entity_id
_entity_poly.type
_entity_poly.pdbx_seq_one_letter_code
_entity_poly.pdbx_strand_id
1 'polypeptide(L)'
;MAKAQGPQDLDNVFEALANKHRREIIYVLTLGPCSISKLAFLRNLSLPAIHKHIKVLEKGGMVTRRKIGQTNFLSLNRESLHGLEDWLMRVHSTEAAKKLP
;
A
#
# COMPACT_ATOMS: atom_id res chain seq x y z
N MET A 1 10.57 -18.18 -0.55
CA MET A 1 9.33 -18.70 -0.92
C MET A 1 8.24 -17.65 -1.11
N ALA A 2 7.57 -17.78 -2.18
CA ALA A 2 6.55 -16.82 -2.50
C ALA A 2 5.36 -16.96 -1.56
N LYS A 3 4.81 -15.87 -1.18
CA LYS A 3 3.61 -15.89 -0.40
C LYS A 3 2.43 -16.07 -1.28
N ALA A 4 1.53 -16.89 -0.84
CA ALA A 4 0.29 -17.02 -1.55
C ALA A 4 -0.47 -15.71 -1.47
N GLN A 5 -1.05 -15.32 -2.56
CA GLN A 5 -1.88 -14.14 -2.61
C GLN A 5 -3.30 -14.55 -2.29
N GLY A 6 -3.59 -14.65 -1.02
CA GLY A 6 -4.89 -15.10 -0.60
C GLY A 6 -5.81 -13.95 -0.25
N PRO A 7 -7.03 -14.29 0.15
CA PRO A 7 -8.02 -13.29 0.53
C PRO A 7 -7.54 -12.37 1.65
N GLN A 8 -6.76 -12.90 2.61
CA GLN A 8 -6.32 -12.05 3.69
C GLN A 8 -5.29 -11.03 3.24
N ASP A 9 -4.54 -11.32 2.16
CA ASP A 9 -3.65 -10.30 1.61
C ASP A 9 -4.47 -9.16 1.02
N LEU A 10 -5.55 -9.48 0.35
CA LEU A 10 -6.42 -8.45 -0.20
C LEU A 10 -7.08 -7.63 0.89
N ASP A 11 -7.51 -8.28 1.96
CA ASP A 11 -8.08 -7.56 3.10
C ASP A 11 -7.08 -6.59 3.70
N ASN A 12 -5.83 -7.01 3.81
CA ASN A 12 -4.79 -6.14 4.34
C ASN A 12 -4.52 -4.97 3.40
N VAL A 13 -4.61 -5.19 2.10
CA VAL A 13 -4.45 -4.11 1.13
C VAL A 13 -5.59 -3.10 1.29
N PHE A 14 -6.82 -3.59 1.41
CA PHE A 14 -7.95 -2.69 1.61
C PHE A 14 -7.82 -1.91 2.90
N GLU A 15 -7.39 -2.57 3.96
CA GLU A 15 -7.18 -1.87 5.22
C GLU A 15 -6.13 -0.78 5.07
N ALA A 16 -5.04 -1.10 4.39
CA ALA A 16 -3.97 -0.13 4.20
C ALA A 16 -4.45 1.09 3.43
N LEU A 17 -5.35 0.89 2.48
CA LEU A 17 -5.85 1.98 1.64
C LEU A 17 -7.04 2.71 2.23
N ALA A 18 -7.55 2.27 3.37
CA ALA A 18 -8.74 2.85 3.98
C ALA A 18 -8.44 4.11 4.81
N ASN A 19 -7.36 4.78 4.50
CA ASN A 19 -6.95 5.97 5.26
C ASN A 19 -6.28 6.95 4.30
N LYS A 20 -6.67 8.22 4.39
CA LYS A 20 -6.18 9.21 3.48
C LYS A 20 -4.66 9.39 3.56
N HIS A 21 -4.11 9.41 4.77
CA HIS A 21 -2.66 9.55 4.91
C HIS A 21 -1.92 8.42 4.22
N ARG A 22 -2.43 7.20 4.37
CA ARG A 22 -1.76 6.06 3.76
C ARG A 22 -1.88 6.08 2.24
N ARG A 23 -3.02 6.50 1.71
CA ARG A 23 -3.14 6.65 0.26
C ARG A 23 -2.18 7.70 -0.29
N GLU A 24 -2.00 8.79 0.45
CA GLU A 24 -1.07 9.83 0.02
C GLU A 24 0.37 9.37 0.09
N ILE A 25 0.71 8.57 1.10
CA ILE A 25 2.06 7.99 1.17
C ILE A 25 2.31 7.12 -0.05
N ILE A 26 1.36 6.26 -0.40
CA ILE A 26 1.48 5.43 -1.59
C ILE A 26 1.69 6.30 -2.83
N TYR A 27 0.92 7.36 -2.94
CA TYR A 27 1.01 8.24 -4.09
C TYR A 27 2.41 8.86 -4.21
N VAL A 28 2.96 9.33 -3.10
CA VAL A 28 4.31 9.89 -3.10
C VAL A 28 5.32 8.82 -3.56
N LEU A 29 5.15 7.60 -3.10
CA LEU A 29 6.08 6.53 -3.42
C LEU A 29 6.00 6.08 -4.87
N THR A 30 4.95 6.44 -5.59
CA THR A 30 4.92 6.16 -7.03
C THR A 30 6.01 6.92 -7.77
N LEU A 31 6.51 7.99 -7.17
CA LEU A 31 7.56 8.81 -7.77
C LEU A 31 8.95 8.28 -7.45
N GLY A 32 9.06 7.33 -6.55
CA GLY A 32 10.33 6.75 -6.15
C GLY A 32 10.43 6.62 -4.65
N PRO A 33 11.50 5.98 -4.17
CA PRO A 33 11.70 5.83 -2.73
C PRO A 33 11.75 7.17 -2.02
N CYS A 34 11.29 7.17 -0.77
CA CYS A 34 11.24 8.40 0.01
C CYS A 34 11.60 8.06 1.45
N SER A 35 12.35 8.93 2.10
CA SER A 35 12.72 8.71 3.49
C SER A 35 11.49 8.85 4.39
N ILE A 36 11.52 8.12 5.49
CA ILE A 36 10.39 8.16 6.44
C ILE A 36 10.22 9.55 7.03
N SER A 37 11.32 10.22 7.35
CA SER A 37 11.21 11.56 7.91
C SER A 37 10.63 12.56 6.90
N LYS A 38 10.95 12.38 5.62
CA LYS A 38 10.37 13.25 4.61
C LYS A 38 8.87 12.99 4.45
N LEU A 39 8.47 11.72 4.52
CA LEU A 39 7.06 11.37 4.47
C LEU A 39 6.29 12.01 5.63
N ALA A 40 6.88 11.94 6.83
CA ALA A 40 6.25 12.57 8.00
C ALA A 40 6.09 14.07 7.76
N PHE A 41 7.14 14.71 7.24
CA PHE A 41 7.11 16.13 6.95
C PHE A 41 6.01 16.45 5.93
N LEU A 42 5.99 15.70 4.84
CA LEU A 42 5.00 15.94 3.77
C LEU A 42 3.57 15.76 4.24
N ARG A 43 3.35 14.84 5.16
CA ARG A 43 2.00 14.59 5.68
C ARG A 43 1.68 15.39 6.92
N ASN A 44 2.65 16.18 7.38
CA ASN A 44 2.49 16.98 8.60
C ASN A 44 2.15 16.10 9.79
N LEU A 45 2.87 14.98 9.91
CA LEU A 45 2.67 14.01 10.97
C LEU A 45 3.92 13.88 11.81
N SER A 46 3.74 13.54 13.08
CA SER A 46 4.86 13.21 13.94
C SER A 46 5.47 11.88 13.51
N LEU A 47 6.70 11.62 13.93
CA LEU A 47 7.33 10.33 13.63
C LEU A 47 6.54 9.16 14.20
N PRO A 48 6.06 9.18 15.45
CA PRO A 48 5.24 8.07 15.92
C PRO A 48 3.99 7.85 15.06
N ALA A 49 3.36 8.93 14.61
CA ALA A 49 2.16 8.79 13.79
C ALA A 49 2.48 8.19 12.43
N ILE A 50 3.56 8.65 11.79
CA ILE A 50 3.90 8.12 10.48
C ILE A 50 4.29 6.64 10.60
N HIS A 51 4.98 6.27 11.68
CA HIS A 51 5.36 4.87 11.87
C HIS A 51 4.16 3.96 12.03
N LYS A 52 3.08 4.42 12.67
CA LYS A 52 1.86 3.63 12.76
C LYS A 52 1.27 3.37 11.39
N HIS A 53 1.25 4.39 10.55
CA HIS A 53 0.73 4.22 9.19
C HIS A 53 1.61 3.29 8.37
N ILE A 54 2.93 3.41 8.54
CA ILE A 54 3.85 2.55 7.80
C ILE A 54 3.64 1.10 8.17
N LYS A 55 3.40 0.79 9.45
CA LYS A 55 3.16 -0.58 9.86
C LYS A 55 1.96 -1.19 9.16
N VAL A 56 0.89 -0.41 9.02
CA VAL A 56 -0.30 -0.91 8.33
C VAL A 56 0.00 -1.14 6.84
N LEU A 57 0.76 -0.24 6.23
CA LEU A 57 1.17 -0.40 4.84
C LEU A 57 2.07 -1.61 4.66
N GLU A 58 2.97 -1.86 5.60
CA GLU A 58 3.84 -3.03 5.55
C GLU A 58 3.04 -4.32 5.69
N LYS A 59 2.05 -4.31 6.57
CA LYS A 59 1.19 -5.47 6.76
C LYS A 59 0.44 -5.82 5.48
N GLY A 60 0.06 -4.82 4.70
CA GLY A 60 -0.56 -5.05 3.41
C GLY A 60 0.41 -5.42 2.31
N GLY A 61 1.69 -5.47 2.62
CA GLY A 61 2.71 -5.78 1.62
C GLY A 61 2.91 -4.68 0.61
N MET A 62 2.43 -3.47 0.89
CA MET A 62 2.43 -2.39 -0.10
C MET A 62 3.72 -1.61 -0.15
N VAL A 63 4.48 -1.65 0.94
CA VAL A 63 5.75 -0.94 0.99
C VAL A 63 6.82 -1.83 1.57
N THR A 64 8.06 -1.57 1.19
CA THR A 64 9.23 -2.21 1.77
C THR A 64 10.12 -1.13 2.37
N ARG A 65 10.81 -1.50 3.42
CA ARG A 65 11.67 -0.58 4.13
C ARG A 65 13.12 -0.95 3.90
N ARG A 66 13.94 0.05 3.67
CA ARG A 66 15.36 -0.17 3.44
C ARG A 66 16.17 0.92 4.12
N LYS A 67 17.21 0.52 4.80
CA LYS A 67 18.09 1.48 5.45
C LYS A 67 19.31 1.70 4.56
N ILE A 68 19.60 2.95 4.27
CA ILE A 68 20.77 3.33 3.50
C ILE A 68 21.51 4.36 4.33
N GLY A 69 22.73 3.99 4.78
CA GLY A 69 23.43 4.82 5.76
C GLY A 69 22.64 4.89 7.05
N GLN A 70 22.33 6.07 7.50
CA GLN A 70 21.53 6.26 8.71
C GLN A 70 20.07 6.56 8.41
N THR A 71 19.68 6.49 7.15
CA THR A 71 18.35 6.91 6.74
C THR A 71 17.49 5.72 6.33
N ASN A 72 16.26 5.69 6.85
CA ASN A 72 15.29 4.68 6.47
C ASN A 72 14.44 5.19 5.32
N PHE A 73 14.39 4.42 4.24
CA PHE A 73 13.58 4.72 3.07
C PHE A 73 12.46 3.73 2.92
N LEU A 74 11.36 4.20 2.37
CA LEU A 74 10.28 3.33 1.94
C LEU A 74 10.23 3.29 0.43
N SER A 75 9.89 2.12 -0.10
CA SER A 75 9.64 1.95 -1.52
C SER A 75 8.29 1.29 -1.70
N LEU A 76 7.63 1.61 -2.80
CA LEU A 76 6.36 1.01 -3.14
C LEU A 76 6.60 -0.39 -3.70
N ASN A 77 5.84 -1.35 -3.21
CA ASN A 77 5.84 -2.70 -3.77
C ASN A 77 4.62 -2.83 -4.68
N ARG A 78 4.83 -2.61 -5.97
CA ARG A 78 3.72 -2.57 -6.92
C ARG A 78 3.05 -3.91 -7.09
N GLU A 79 3.74 -5.01 -6.80
CA GLU A 79 3.14 -6.32 -6.91
C GLU A 79 1.98 -6.53 -5.95
N SER A 80 1.99 -5.80 -4.84
CA SER A 80 0.91 -5.92 -3.88
C SER A 80 -0.43 -5.45 -4.45
N LEU A 81 -0.40 -4.73 -5.55
CA LEU A 81 -1.62 -4.20 -6.16
C LEU A 81 -2.29 -5.17 -7.12
N HIS A 82 -1.62 -6.29 -7.46
CA HIS A 82 -2.19 -7.21 -8.45
C HIS A 82 -3.52 -7.80 -8.01
N GLY A 83 -3.63 -8.23 -6.75
CA GLY A 83 -4.89 -8.77 -6.26
C GLY A 83 -6.00 -7.76 -6.29
N LEU A 84 -5.66 -6.52 -5.95
CA LEU A 84 -6.64 -5.44 -6.00
C LEU A 84 -7.07 -5.17 -7.43
N GLU A 85 -6.11 -5.12 -8.35
CA GLU A 85 -6.42 -4.90 -9.77
C GLU A 85 -7.33 -6.01 -10.30
N ASP A 86 -7.02 -7.26 -9.98
CA ASP A 86 -7.83 -8.38 -10.41
C ASP A 86 -9.25 -8.27 -9.86
N TRP A 87 -9.37 -7.92 -8.58
CA TRP A 87 -10.67 -7.79 -7.97
C TRP A 87 -11.47 -6.67 -8.63
N LEU A 88 -10.81 -5.53 -8.88
CA LEU A 88 -11.48 -4.41 -9.53
C LEU A 88 -11.92 -4.77 -10.94
N MET A 89 -11.09 -5.49 -11.67
CA MET A 89 -11.44 -5.92 -13.01
C MET A 89 -12.68 -6.80 -13.00
N ARG A 90 -12.75 -7.73 -12.06
CA ARG A 90 -13.92 -8.62 -11.99
C ARG A 90 -15.18 -7.87 -11.61
N VAL A 91 -15.07 -6.95 -10.66
CA VAL A 91 -16.22 -6.18 -10.22
C VAL A 91 -16.67 -5.23 -11.32
N HIS A 92 -15.72 -4.68 -12.04
CA HIS A 92 -15.98 -3.68 -13.07
C HIS A 92 -16.48 -4.29 -14.37
N SER A 93 -16.41 -5.60 -14.52
CA SER A 93 -16.79 -6.26 -15.75
C SER A 93 -18.30 -6.25 -15.93
N THR A 94 -18.75 -5.59 -16.97
CA THR A 94 -20.17 -5.55 -17.26
C THR A 94 -20.69 -6.90 -17.70
N GLU A 95 -19.81 -7.71 -18.31
CA GLU A 95 -20.20 -9.06 -18.72
C GLU A 95 -20.59 -9.90 -17.52
N ALA A 96 -19.77 -9.88 -16.49
CA ALA A 96 -20.07 -10.63 -15.29
C ALA A 96 -21.36 -10.14 -14.64
N ALA A 97 -21.53 -8.83 -14.57
CA ALA A 97 -22.73 -8.25 -13.98
C ALA A 97 -23.98 -8.65 -14.72
N LYS A 98 -23.90 -8.71 -16.03
CA LYS A 98 -25.06 -9.04 -16.84
C LYS A 98 -25.50 -10.48 -16.70
N LYS A 99 -24.60 -11.35 -16.25
CA LYS A 99 -24.93 -12.76 -16.11
C LYS A 99 -25.62 -13.08 -14.80
N LEU A 100 -25.67 -12.16 -13.90
CA LEU A 100 -26.33 -12.38 -12.63
C LEU A 100 -27.82 -12.22 -12.81
N PRO A 101 -28.60 -13.06 -12.12
CA PRO A 101 -30.05 -12.96 -12.21
C PRO A 101 -30.58 -11.66 -11.71
#